data_0e482efe4fc221ee3f3d4b22a9752f74
#
_entry.id   0e482efe4fc221ee3f3d4b22a9752f74
#
_cell.length_a   1.000
_cell.length_b   1.000
_cell.length_c   1.000
_cell.angle_alpha   90.00
_cell.angle_beta   90.00
_cell.angle_gamma   90.00
#
_symmetry.space_group_name_H-M   'P 1'
#
loop_
_entity.id
_entity.type
_entity.pdbx_description
1 polymer ?
#
loop_
_entity_poly.entity_id
_entity_poly.type
_entity_poly.pdbx_seq_one_letter_code
_entity_poly.pdbx_strand_id
1 'polypeptide(L)'
;MAATLEARTVSIAIGRDWREVYDFAHRPENFPRWASGAAKSLRRNGDDWIAEAPEGRVRIRFTERNDFGVLDHHVIPATGAEIYIPVRVIANEAGAEVMLTLFRLPEMSDAIFARDAEWVAKDLAALKALLES
;
A
#
# COMPACT_ATOMS: atom_id res chain seq x y z
N MET A 1 4.25 29.59 -2.50
CA MET A 1 4.78 28.23 -2.36
C MET A 1 3.69 27.33 -1.76
N ALA A 2 3.50 26.16 -2.33
CA ALA A 2 2.52 25.23 -1.81
C ALA A 2 3.05 24.51 -0.56
N ALA A 3 2.16 24.27 0.39
CA ALA A 3 2.53 23.53 1.60
C ALA A 3 2.69 22.03 1.27
N THR A 4 3.60 21.38 1.97
CA THR A 4 3.83 19.95 1.85
C THR A 4 3.73 19.28 3.21
N LEU A 5 3.43 17.98 3.18
CA LEU A 5 3.50 17.14 4.37
C LEU A 5 4.86 16.48 4.43
N GLU A 6 5.31 16.15 5.62
CA GLU A 6 6.47 15.28 5.77
C GLU A 6 6.17 13.93 5.14
N ALA A 7 7.10 13.39 4.37
CA ALA A 7 6.91 12.12 3.68
C ALA A 7 8.05 11.16 4.03
N ARG A 8 7.71 9.87 4.08
CA ARG A 8 8.70 8.82 4.28
C ARG A 8 8.42 7.68 3.32
N THR A 9 9.41 7.32 2.50
CA THR A 9 9.28 6.23 1.55
C THR A 9 9.98 5.00 2.09
N VAL A 10 9.23 3.90 2.14
CA VAL A 10 9.74 2.59 2.52
C VAL A 10 9.83 1.75 1.26
N SER A 11 10.94 1.09 1.03
CA SER A 11 11.12 0.29 -0.18
C SER A 11 11.74 -1.06 0.14
N ILE A 12 11.56 -2.02 -0.78
CA ILE A 12 12.14 -3.34 -0.66
C ILE A 12 12.47 -3.88 -2.06
N ALA A 13 13.59 -4.58 -2.17
CA ALA A 13 13.96 -5.28 -3.38
C ALA A 13 13.36 -6.69 -3.35
N ILE A 14 12.77 -7.12 -4.46
CA ILE A 14 12.18 -8.45 -4.61
C ILE A 14 12.83 -9.13 -5.80
N GLY A 15 13.31 -10.36 -5.60
CA GLY A 15 14.02 -11.12 -6.62
C GLY A 15 13.12 -11.80 -7.64
N ARG A 16 12.16 -11.04 -8.20
CA ARG A 16 11.26 -11.49 -9.25
C ARG A 16 11.08 -10.35 -10.25
N ASP A 17 10.76 -10.69 -11.50
CA ASP A 17 10.48 -9.69 -12.54
C ASP A 17 9.43 -8.69 -12.04
N TRP A 18 9.66 -7.41 -12.29
CA TRP A 18 8.77 -6.37 -11.79
C TRP A 18 7.32 -6.53 -12.28
N ARG A 19 7.12 -7.10 -13.47
CA ARG A 19 5.77 -7.34 -13.99
C ARG A 19 5.06 -8.43 -13.21
N GLU A 20 5.78 -9.47 -12.80
CA GLU A 20 5.21 -10.51 -11.92
C GLU A 20 4.83 -9.95 -10.56
N VAL A 21 5.69 -9.10 -10.00
CA VAL A 21 5.42 -8.45 -8.72
C VAL A 21 4.18 -7.56 -8.85
N TYR A 22 4.13 -6.76 -9.90
CA TYR A 22 2.98 -5.89 -10.16
C TYR A 22 1.70 -6.72 -10.34
N ASP A 23 1.75 -7.78 -11.16
CA ASP A 23 0.57 -8.61 -11.44
C ASP A 23 -0.01 -9.23 -10.17
N PHE A 24 0.85 -9.62 -9.23
CA PHE A 24 0.39 -10.16 -7.96
C PHE A 24 -0.15 -9.05 -7.05
N ALA A 25 0.60 -7.99 -6.90
CA ALA A 25 0.28 -6.95 -5.91
C ALA A 25 -0.92 -6.09 -6.30
N HIS A 26 -1.18 -5.92 -7.62
CA HIS A 26 -2.30 -5.09 -8.05
C HIS A 26 -3.67 -5.75 -7.83
N ARG A 27 -3.71 -7.06 -7.61
CA ARG A 27 -4.97 -7.77 -7.43
C ARG A 27 -5.52 -7.54 -6.02
N PRO A 28 -6.70 -6.92 -5.91
CA PRO A 28 -7.27 -6.67 -4.58
C PRO A 28 -7.47 -7.93 -3.74
N GLU A 29 -7.72 -9.08 -4.38
CA GLU A 29 -7.87 -10.36 -3.70
C GLU A 29 -6.59 -10.78 -2.97
N ASN A 30 -5.43 -10.34 -3.45
CA ASN A 30 -4.14 -10.65 -2.84
C ASN A 30 -3.74 -9.66 -1.75
N PHE A 31 -4.40 -8.49 -1.71
CA PHE A 31 -4.05 -7.42 -0.79
C PHE A 31 -4.04 -7.88 0.68
N PRO A 32 -5.06 -8.61 1.17
CA PRO A 32 -5.03 -9.08 2.57
C PRO A 32 -3.90 -10.06 2.88
N ARG A 33 -3.30 -10.66 1.87
CA ARG A 33 -2.22 -11.63 2.07
C ARG A 33 -0.91 -10.97 2.49
N TRP A 34 -0.73 -9.70 2.13
CA TRP A 34 0.51 -8.98 2.46
C TRP A 34 0.27 -7.67 3.19
N ALA A 35 -0.87 -7.02 3.04
CA ALA A 35 -1.18 -5.75 3.71
C ALA A 35 -1.96 -6.00 5.00
N SER A 36 -1.32 -6.67 5.95
CA SER A 36 -1.97 -7.21 7.14
C SER A 36 -2.56 -6.14 8.07
N GLY A 37 -2.03 -4.92 8.01
CA GLY A 37 -2.54 -3.84 8.85
C GLY A 37 -3.78 -3.18 8.31
N ALA A 38 -4.04 -3.32 7.02
CA ALA A 38 -5.11 -2.59 6.35
C ALA A 38 -6.39 -3.40 6.20
N ALA A 39 -6.30 -4.74 6.06
CA ALA A 39 -7.50 -5.51 5.78
C ALA A 39 -7.35 -6.97 6.14
N LYS A 40 -8.20 -7.44 7.03
CA LYS A 40 -8.35 -8.88 7.28
C LYS A 40 -9.31 -9.50 6.27
N SER A 41 -10.22 -8.72 5.73
CA SER A 41 -11.16 -9.15 4.71
C SER A 41 -11.39 -7.99 3.75
N LEU A 42 -11.48 -8.31 2.49
CA LEU A 42 -11.67 -7.31 1.45
C LEU A 42 -12.78 -7.81 0.53
N ARG A 43 -13.82 -7.01 0.32
CA ARG A 43 -14.92 -7.36 -0.57
C ARG A 43 -15.23 -6.21 -1.51
N ARG A 44 -15.62 -6.56 -2.72
CA ARG A 44 -15.95 -5.56 -3.73
C ARG A 44 -17.28 -4.90 -3.44
N ASN A 45 -17.34 -3.60 -3.66
CA ASN A 45 -18.56 -2.81 -3.55
C ASN A 45 -18.57 -1.73 -4.63
N GLY A 46 -19.14 -2.05 -5.79
CA GLY A 46 -19.08 -1.15 -6.95
C GLY A 46 -17.66 -1.01 -7.45
N ASP A 47 -17.18 0.22 -7.57
CA ASP A 47 -15.82 0.51 -8.00
C ASP A 47 -14.80 0.50 -6.85
N ASP A 48 -15.29 0.40 -5.62
CA ASP A 48 -14.44 0.39 -4.43
C ASP A 48 -14.42 -0.98 -3.79
N TRP A 49 -13.48 -1.14 -2.86
CA TRP A 49 -13.39 -2.33 -2.02
C TRP A 49 -13.61 -1.92 -0.57
N ILE A 50 -14.27 -2.78 0.19
CA ILE A 50 -14.55 -2.53 1.60
C ILE A 50 -13.71 -3.47 2.44
N ALA A 51 -12.98 -2.89 3.40
CA ALA A 51 -12.19 -3.63 4.37
C ALA A 51 -12.72 -3.40 5.76
N GLU A 52 -12.68 -4.44 6.59
CA GLU A 52 -12.96 -4.30 8.02
C GLU A 52 -11.64 -4.04 8.73
N ALA A 53 -11.51 -2.87 9.34
CA ALA A 53 -10.34 -2.47 10.10
C ALA A 53 -10.68 -2.38 11.59
N PRO A 54 -9.67 -2.39 12.48
CA PRO A 54 -9.95 -2.28 13.93
C PRO A 54 -10.76 -1.03 14.30
N GLU A 55 -10.56 0.06 13.59
CA GLU A 55 -11.25 1.31 13.83
C GLU A 55 -12.61 1.40 13.12
N GLY A 56 -13.00 0.35 12.38
CA GLY A 56 -14.25 0.31 11.66
C GLY A 56 -14.08 -0.02 10.19
N ARG A 57 -15.16 0.14 9.44
CA ARG A 57 -15.18 -0.18 8.02
C ARG A 57 -14.54 0.95 7.21
N VAL A 58 -13.65 0.58 6.28
CA VAL A 58 -13.01 1.55 5.39
C VAL A 58 -13.25 1.14 3.94
N ARG A 59 -13.28 2.12 3.05
CA ARG A 59 -13.29 1.87 1.60
C ARG A 59 -11.88 2.04 1.08
N ILE A 60 -11.50 1.22 0.10
CA ILE A 60 -10.21 1.32 -0.56
C ILE A 60 -10.47 1.43 -2.06
N ARG A 61 -9.89 2.46 -2.67
CA ARG A 61 -9.97 2.67 -4.12
C ARG A 61 -8.60 2.44 -4.69
N PHE A 62 -8.47 1.38 -5.49
CA PHE A 62 -7.22 1.02 -6.14
C PHE A 62 -7.11 1.68 -7.51
N THR A 63 -5.88 1.94 -7.93
CA THR A 63 -5.61 2.37 -9.30
C THR A 63 -5.94 1.24 -10.26
N GLU A 64 -6.55 1.57 -11.40
CA GLU A 64 -6.83 0.60 -12.44
C GLU A 64 -5.53 -0.02 -12.96
N ARG A 65 -5.64 -1.25 -13.49
CA ARG A 65 -4.49 -1.93 -14.09
C ARG A 65 -3.82 -1.03 -15.13
N ASN A 66 -2.49 -0.97 -15.08
CA ASN A 66 -1.70 -0.14 -15.98
C ASN A 66 -0.37 -0.82 -16.31
N ASP A 67 0.37 -0.23 -17.25
CA ASP A 67 1.66 -0.77 -17.69
C ASP A 67 2.85 -0.08 -17.03
N PHE A 68 2.60 0.71 -16.00
CA PHE A 68 3.61 1.59 -15.39
C PHE A 68 3.99 1.18 -13.97
N GLY A 69 3.44 0.09 -13.45
CA GLY A 69 3.72 -0.35 -12.09
C GLY A 69 3.10 0.54 -11.01
N VAL A 70 2.04 1.29 -11.33
CA VAL A 70 1.39 2.19 -10.38
C VAL A 70 0.35 1.42 -9.60
N LEU A 71 0.54 1.35 -8.28
CA LEU A 71 -0.35 0.67 -7.33
C LEU A 71 -0.93 1.65 -6.33
N ASP A 72 -0.93 2.92 -6.66
CA ASP A 72 -1.45 3.96 -5.76
C ASP A 72 -2.88 3.62 -5.36
N HIS A 73 -3.21 3.89 -4.10
CA HIS A 73 -4.58 3.68 -3.64
C HIS A 73 -4.96 4.74 -2.61
N HIS A 74 -6.26 4.86 -2.39
CA HIS A 74 -6.82 5.77 -1.42
C HIS A 74 -7.57 4.96 -0.39
N VAL A 75 -7.33 5.25 0.88
CA VAL A 75 -8.08 4.68 1.99
C VAL A 75 -9.07 5.74 2.47
N ILE A 76 -10.34 5.37 2.46
CA ILE A 76 -11.44 6.29 2.76
C ILE A 76 -12.14 5.80 4.01
N PRO A 77 -11.78 6.34 5.20
CA PRO A 77 -12.44 5.95 6.45
C PRO A 77 -13.91 6.39 6.45
N ALA A 78 -14.72 5.75 7.29
CA ALA A 78 -16.12 6.14 7.46
C ALA A 78 -16.21 7.59 7.98
N THR A 79 -15.26 7.99 8.79
CA THR A 79 -15.13 9.36 9.30
C THR A 79 -13.70 9.83 9.06
N GLY A 80 -13.54 11.07 8.66
CA GLY A 80 -12.22 11.64 8.47
C GLY A 80 -11.83 11.77 7.01
N ALA A 81 -10.63 12.26 6.79
CA ALA A 81 -10.12 12.60 5.48
C ALA A 81 -9.64 11.36 4.73
N GLU A 82 -9.78 11.42 3.41
CA GLU A 82 -9.23 10.43 2.49
C GLU A 82 -7.71 10.42 2.58
N ILE A 83 -7.14 9.22 2.65
CA ILE A 83 -5.70 9.04 2.79
C ILE A 83 -5.14 8.53 1.45
N TYR A 84 -4.23 9.31 0.87
CA TYR A 84 -3.56 8.94 -0.36
C TYR A 84 -2.30 8.14 -0.04
N ILE A 85 -2.16 6.95 -0.65
CA ILE A 85 -1.01 6.07 -0.44
C ILE A 85 -0.39 5.72 -1.78
N PRO A 86 0.68 6.43 -2.21
CA PRO A 86 1.39 6.07 -3.43
C PRO A 86 2.18 4.78 -3.24
N VAL A 87 2.03 3.86 -4.17
CA VAL A 87 2.81 2.61 -4.21
C VAL A 87 3.25 2.38 -5.65
N ARG A 88 4.52 2.09 -5.84
CA ARG A 88 5.10 1.88 -7.17
C ARG A 88 5.97 0.64 -7.19
N VAL A 89 5.92 -0.06 -8.32
CA VAL A 89 6.82 -1.17 -8.63
C VAL A 89 7.64 -0.78 -9.83
N ILE A 90 8.96 -0.85 -9.70
CA ILE A 90 9.87 -0.56 -10.82
C ILE A 90 10.83 -1.71 -11.02
N ALA A 91 11.42 -1.78 -12.21
CA ALA A 91 12.47 -2.76 -12.50
C ALA A 91 13.73 -2.42 -11.71
N ASN A 92 14.35 -3.44 -11.14
CA ASN A 92 15.65 -3.36 -10.48
C ASN A 92 16.48 -4.52 -11.02
N GLU A 93 17.25 -4.26 -12.07
CA GLU A 93 17.93 -5.31 -12.86
C GLU A 93 16.90 -6.34 -13.30
N ALA A 94 17.12 -7.63 -13.02
CA ALA A 94 16.18 -8.69 -13.34
C ALA A 94 15.03 -8.80 -12.31
N GLY A 95 15.14 -8.08 -11.22
CA GLY A 95 14.14 -8.08 -10.14
C GLY A 95 13.32 -6.81 -10.12
N ALA A 96 12.79 -6.51 -8.94
CA ALA A 96 11.91 -5.37 -8.74
C ALA A 96 12.26 -4.61 -7.47
N GLU A 97 11.85 -3.34 -7.46
CA GLU A 97 11.84 -2.52 -6.26
C GLU A 97 10.41 -2.07 -6.04
N VAL A 98 9.87 -2.28 -4.83
CA VAL A 98 8.54 -1.81 -4.46
C VAL A 98 8.72 -0.68 -3.46
N MET A 99 8.04 0.44 -3.73
CA MET A 99 8.14 1.65 -2.90
C MET A 99 6.75 2.08 -2.48
N LEU A 100 6.61 2.40 -1.20
CA LEU A 100 5.39 2.97 -0.65
C LEU A 100 5.74 4.23 0.12
N THR A 101 5.04 5.32 -0.18
CA THR A 101 5.27 6.59 0.50
C THR A 101 4.16 6.86 1.50
N LEU A 102 4.55 7.15 2.73
CA LEU A 102 3.65 7.60 3.78
C LEU A 102 3.77 9.10 3.95
N PHE A 103 2.64 9.78 3.97
CA PHE A 103 2.57 11.19 4.33
C PHE A 103 2.13 11.32 5.77
N ARG A 104 2.85 12.15 6.52
CA ARG A 104 2.48 12.43 7.91
C ARG A 104 1.30 13.41 7.91
N LEU A 105 0.14 12.95 8.36
CA LEU A 105 -1.03 13.80 8.49
C LEU A 105 -0.89 14.71 9.72
N PRO A 106 -1.55 15.89 9.71
CA PRO A 106 -1.34 16.87 10.78
C PRO A 106 -1.59 16.36 12.19
N GLU A 107 -2.53 15.43 12.37
CA GLU A 107 -2.85 14.88 13.67
C GLU A 107 -1.97 13.73 14.14
N MET A 108 -1.04 13.28 13.29
CA MET A 108 -0.15 12.17 13.63
C MET A 108 1.01 12.64 14.50
N SER A 109 1.23 11.95 15.62
CA SER A 109 2.43 12.13 16.44
C SER A 109 3.64 11.48 15.74
N ASP A 110 4.84 11.82 16.20
CA ASP A 110 6.06 11.18 15.73
C ASP A 110 6.01 9.67 15.95
N ALA A 111 5.49 9.24 17.09
CA ALA A 111 5.41 7.81 17.43
C ALA A 111 4.46 7.07 16.49
N ILE A 112 3.32 7.66 16.15
CA ILE A 112 2.34 7.05 15.24
C ILE A 112 2.92 6.96 13.83
N PHE A 113 3.55 8.02 13.36
CA PHE A 113 4.15 8.04 12.02
C PHE A 113 5.26 6.98 11.90
N ALA A 114 6.12 6.87 12.92
CA ALA A 114 7.17 5.85 12.95
C ALA A 114 6.59 4.43 13.00
N ARG A 115 5.53 4.22 13.79
CA ARG A 115 4.86 2.93 13.88
C ARG A 115 4.27 2.52 12.53
N ASP A 116 3.66 3.45 11.81
CA ASP A 116 3.07 3.17 10.50
C ASP A 116 4.15 2.80 9.49
N ALA A 117 5.30 3.47 9.54
CA ALA A 117 6.44 3.14 8.68
C ALA A 117 6.97 1.73 8.96
N GLU A 118 7.06 1.33 10.22
CA GLU A 118 7.45 -0.03 10.59
C GLU A 118 6.45 -1.06 10.10
N TRP A 119 5.16 -0.73 10.18
CA TRP A 119 4.11 -1.61 9.70
C TRP A 119 4.21 -1.83 8.19
N VAL A 120 4.43 -0.76 7.44
CA VAL A 120 4.63 -0.84 5.98
C VAL A 120 5.84 -1.69 5.65
N ALA A 121 6.93 -1.56 6.40
CA ALA A 121 8.12 -2.38 6.20
C ALA A 121 7.81 -3.88 6.38
N LYS A 122 6.98 -4.22 7.36
CA LYS A 122 6.55 -5.61 7.57
C LYS A 122 5.68 -6.11 6.42
N ASP A 123 4.77 -5.26 5.94
CA ASP A 123 3.90 -5.61 4.83
C ASP A 123 4.70 -5.87 3.55
N LEU A 124 5.67 -5.00 3.25
CA LEU A 124 6.52 -5.19 2.08
C LEU A 124 7.40 -6.46 2.23
N ALA A 125 7.86 -6.75 3.44
CA ALA A 125 8.59 -7.99 3.70
C ALA A 125 7.70 -9.23 3.49
N ALA A 126 6.42 -9.14 3.85
CA ALA A 126 5.46 -10.22 3.61
C ALA A 126 5.24 -10.43 2.12
N LEU A 127 5.11 -9.35 1.35
CA LEU A 127 4.98 -9.42 -0.11
C LEU A 127 6.20 -10.11 -0.73
N LYS A 128 7.40 -9.72 -0.30
CA LYS A 128 8.64 -10.34 -0.75
C LYS A 128 8.66 -11.82 -0.46
N ALA A 129 8.30 -12.22 0.76
CA ALA A 129 8.29 -13.63 1.14
C ALA A 129 7.33 -14.46 0.30
N LEU A 130 6.14 -13.92 0.00
CA LEU A 130 5.15 -14.60 -0.84
C LEU A 130 5.68 -14.82 -2.26
N LEU A 131 6.36 -13.84 -2.81
CA LEU A 131 6.79 -13.88 -4.21
C LEU A 131 8.10 -14.64 -4.42
N GLU A 132 8.96 -14.69 -3.42
CA GLU A 132 10.24 -15.39 -3.50
C GLU A 132 10.19 -16.83 -2.99
N SER A 133 9.06 -17.26 -2.45
CA SER A 133 8.92 -18.62 -1.95
C SER A 133 8.78 -19.65 -3.07
#